data_e91f9db70bde2da7851270653c91f0cb
#
_entry.id   e91f9db70bde2da7851270653c91f0cb
#
_cell.length_a   1.000
_cell.length_b   1.000
_cell.length_c   1.000
_cell.angle_alpha   90.00
_cell.angle_beta   90.00
_cell.angle_gamma   90.00
#
_symmetry.space_group_name_H-M   'P 1'
#
loop_
_entity.id
_entity.type
_entity.pdbx_description
1 polymer ?
#
loop_
_entity_poly.entity_id
_entity_poly.type
_entity_poly.pdbx_seq_one_letter_code
_entity_poly.pdbx_strand_id
1 'polypeptide(L)'
;CGMVARVWSSAEREVYLQAVSERLGLPIDSLRRDVERAQARIQRDRHQSEARAARMSALALDDRVNPEAAGNIRAAAAEDTVLGLMLLYEEHRRAVREGAVSLTADDFVTAFNRRVFEAIMELENSDGGFSTAVLGEQFDPDEMGRLAKLAQARRNLSENGQSVLKAAVRTLQDEKNDVNQDDAPTED
;
A
#
# COMPACT_ATOMS: atom_id res chain seq x y z
N CYS A 1 -22.82 -3.93 7.62
CA CYS A 1 -22.38 -2.73 8.37
C CYS A 1 -21.07 -2.14 7.84
N GLY A 2 -20.07 -2.94 7.47
CA GLY A 2 -18.76 -2.43 7.00
C GLY A 2 -18.81 -1.57 5.73
N MET A 3 -19.69 -1.85 4.77
CA MET A 3 -19.87 -1.02 3.57
C MET A 3 -20.51 0.33 3.91
N VAL A 4 -21.51 0.35 4.76
CA VAL A 4 -22.22 1.59 5.18
C VAL A 4 -21.33 2.48 6.04
N ALA A 5 -20.40 1.89 6.80
CA ALA A 5 -19.43 2.63 7.61
C ALA A 5 -18.43 3.46 6.79
N ARG A 6 -18.28 3.18 5.49
CA ARG A 6 -17.39 3.92 4.55
C ARG A 6 -18.10 5.06 3.83
N VAL A 7 -19.40 5.23 4.03
CA VAL A 7 -20.15 6.35 3.42
C VAL A 7 -19.82 7.63 4.17
N TRP A 8 -19.35 8.65 3.45
CA TRP A 8 -18.87 9.93 3.99
C TRP A 8 -20.00 10.84 4.45
N SER A 9 -21.15 10.83 3.74
CA SER A 9 -22.30 11.65 4.07
C SER A 9 -23.17 11.00 5.17
N SER A 10 -23.46 11.74 6.22
CA SER A 10 -24.37 11.29 7.29
C SER A 10 -25.80 11.06 6.79
N ALA A 11 -26.24 11.88 5.85
CA ALA A 11 -27.57 11.76 5.25
C ALA A 11 -27.71 10.51 4.38
N GLU A 12 -26.74 10.25 3.50
CA GLU A 12 -26.72 9.02 2.69
C GLU A 12 -26.66 7.76 3.57
N ARG A 13 -25.88 7.81 4.65
CA ARG A 13 -25.77 6.72 5.61
C ARG A 13 -27.12 6.40 6.26
N GLU A 14 -27.88 7.41 6.65
CA GLU A 14 -29.20 7.23 7.25
C GLU A 14 -30.18 6.60 6.28
N VAL A 15 -30.16 6.99 5.00
CA VAL A 15 -30.98 6.38 3.94
C VAL A 15 -30.62 4.89 3.77
N TYR A 16 -29.32 4.54 3.75
CA TYR A 16 -28.91 3.14 3.68
C TYR A 16 -29.31 2.33 4.92
N LEU A 17 -29.19 2.92 6.12
CA LEU A 17 -29.61 2.25 7.36
C LEU A 17 -31.11 2.00 7.38
N GLN A 18 -31.93 2.94 6.92
CA GLN A 18 -33.36 2.79 6.79
C GLN A 18 -33.71 1.64 5.83
N ALA A 19 -33.14 1.64 4.64
CA ALA A 19 -33.38 0.61 3.63
C ALA A 19 -32.96 -0.80 4.12
N VAL A 20 -31.83 -0.91 4.83
CA VAL A 20 -31.37 -2.18 5.42
C VAL A 20 -32.26 -2.63 6.55
N SER A 21 -32.71 -1.70 7.43
CA SER A 21 -33.64 -1.97 8.52
C SER A 21 -34.95 -2.56 8.00
N GLU A 22 -35.55 -1.94 7.01
CA GLU A 22 -36.80 -2.38 6.37
C GLU A 22 -36.65 -3.76 5.70
N ARG A 23 -35.53 -3.96 4.97
CA ARG A 23 -35.30 -5.19 4.21
C ARG A 23 -34.98 -6.42 5.08
N LEU A 24 -34.29 -6.19 6.20
CA LEU A 24 -33.85 -7.27 7.11
C LEU A 24 -34.76 -7.43 8.35
N GLY A 25 -35.70 -6.51 8.59
CA GLY A 25 -36.53 -6.50 9.78
C GLY A 25 -35.75 -6.25 11.07
N LEU A 26 -34.61 -5.56 11.01
CA LEU A 26 -33.76 -5.29 12.17
C LEU A 26 -34.00 -3.89 12.71
N PRO A 27 -33.96 -3.69 14.06
CA PRO A 27 -34.09 -2.36 14.65
C PRO A 27 -32.99 -1.41 14.14
N ILE A 28 -33.37 -0.24 13.66
CA ILE A 28 -32.45 0.74 13.10
C ILE A 28 -31.37 1.19 14.10
N ASP A 29 -31.70 1.27 15.39
CA ASP A 29 -30.75 1.62 16.46
C ASP A 29 -29.68 0.57 16.68
N SER A 30 -29.95 -0.69 16.39
CA SER A 30 -28.95 -1.76 16.43
C SER A 30 -27.97 -1.63 15.27
N LEU A 31 -28.50 -1.37 14.07
CA LEU A 31 -27.69 -1.13 12.87
C LEU A 31 -26.81 0.12 13.02
N ARG A 32 -27.36 1.18 13.63
CA ARG A 32 -26.62 2.43 13.90
C ARG A 32 -25.43 2.19 14.82
N ARG A 33 -25.63 1.47 15.93
CA ARG A 33 -24.55 1.07 16.86
C ARG A 33 -23.49 0.19 16.20
N ASP A 34 -23.87 -0.70 15.31
CA ASP A 34 -22.92 -1.56 14.60
C ASP A 34 -22.11 -0.76 13.56
N VAL A 35 -22.71 0.22 12.91
CA VAL A 35 -21.99 1.13 12.01
C VAL A 35 -21.03 2.03 12.77
N GLU A 36 -21.42 2.58 13.92
CA GLU A 36 -20.53 3.37 14.80
C GLU A 36 -19.32 2.54 15.29
N ARG A 37 -19.56 1.29 15.69
CA ARG A 37 -18.46 0.36 16.07
C ARG A 37 -17.52 0.08 14.89
N ALA A 38 -18.09 -0.13 13.71
CA ALA A 38 -17.30 -0.36 12.50
C ALA A 38 -16.47 0.88 12.12
N GLN A 39 -17.04 2.09 12.23
CA GLN A 39 -16.33 3.35 12.02
C GLN A 39 -15.19 3.55 13.04
N ALA A 40 -15.47 3.33 14.32
CA ALA A 40 -14.47 3.44 15.38
C ALA A 40 -13.32 2.43 15.20
N ARG A 41 -13.60 1.25 14.63
CA ARG A 41 -12.58 0.26 14.26
C ARG A 41 -11.75 0.75 13.09
N ILE A 42 -12.39 1.21 12.00
CA ILE A 42 -11.69 1.75 10.81
C ILE A 42 -10.79 2.92 11.21
N GLN A 43 -11.27 3.83 12.08
CA GLN A 43 -10.46 4.94 12.55
C GLN A 43 -9.27 4.50 13.40
N ARG A 44 -9.46 3.53 14.30
CA ARG A 44 -8.37 2.97 15.10
C ARG A 44 -7.31 2.28 14.23
N ASP A 45 -7.74 1.49 13.26
CA ASP A 45 -6.85 0.81 12.32
C ASP A 45 -6.06 1.83 11.47
N ARG A 46 -6.71 2.94 11.07
CA ARG A 46 -6.07 4.05 10.37
C ARG A 46 -5.02 4.75 11.25
N HIS A 47 -5.36 5.13 12.47
CA HIS A 47 -4.40 5.74 13.41
C HIS A 47 -3.23 4.81 13.75
N GLN A 48 -3.48 3.50 13.88
CA GLN A 48 -2.40 2.53 14.09
C GLN A 48 -1.49 2.42 12.86
N SER A 49 -2.05 2.45 11.64
CA SER A 49 -1.25 2.42 10.42
C SER A 49 -0.43 3.70 10.24
N GLU A 50 -1.02 4.86 10.54
CA GLU A 50 -0.33 6.16 10.50
C GLU A 50 0.80 6.25 11.56
N ALA A 51 0.55 5.80 12.78
CA ALA A 51 1.58 5.73 13.83
C ALA A 51 2.70 4.73 13.50
N ARG A 52 2.36 3.64 12.80
CA ARG A 52 3.32 2.65 12.33
C ARG A 52 4.15 3.20 11.16
N ALA A 53 3.50 3.89 10.21
CA ALA A 53 4.18 4.59 9.13
C ALA A 53 5.13 5.66 9.66
N ALA A 54 4.72 6.45 10.66
CA ALA A 54 5.58 7.44 11.32
C ALA A 54 6.79 6.81 12.03
N ARG A 55 6.63 5.62 12.66
CA ARG A 55 7.76 4.88 13.26
C ARG A 55 8.70 4.31 12.19
N MET A 56 8.16 3.77 11.11
CA MET A 56 8.95 3.29 9.97
C MET A 56 9.70 4.44 9.30
N SER A 57 9.07 5.61 9.19
CA SER A 57 9.66 6.84 8.70
C SER A 57 10.82 7.33 9.57
N ALA A 58 10.69 7.30 10.90
CA ALA A 58 11.79 7.66 11.81
C ALA A 58 12.99 6.70 11.66
N LEU A 59 12.75 5.43 11.30
CA LEU A 59 13.79 4.46 10.97
C LEU A 59 14.37 4.65 9.55
N ALA A 60 13.57 5.19 8.62
CA ALA A 60 14.00 5.48 7.25
C ALA A 60 14.90 6.72 7.13
N LEU A 61 14.89 7.62 8.12
CA LEU A 61 15.77 8.79 8.17
C LEU A 61 17.26 8.45 8.19
N ASP A 62 17.64 7.20 8.52
CA ASP A 62 19.03 6.68 8.49
C ASP A 62 19.21 5.57 7.42
N ASP A 63 18.30 5.49 6.45
CA ASP A 63 18.39 4.48 5.37
C ASP A 63 19.40 4.93 4.30
N ARG A 64 20.65 4.42 4.44
CA ARG A 64 21.74 4.72 3.49
C ARG A 64 21.50 4.15 2.09
N VAL A 65 20.69 3.10 1.99
CA VAL A 65 20.39 2.42 0.72
C VAL A 65 19.31 3.17 -0.06
N ASN A 66 18.34 3.76 0.64
CA ASN A 66 17.27 4.57 0.03
C ASN A 66 17.15 5.95 0.69
N PRO A 67 18.13 6.85 0.50
CA PRO A 67 18.15 8.16 1.15
C PRO A 67 16.97 9.05 0.72
N GLU A 68 16.41 8.85 -0.46
CA GLU A 68 15.25 9.59 -0.97
C GLU A 68 13.97 9.30 -0.16
N ALA A 69 13.93 8.20 0.56
CA ALA A 69 12.82 7.85 1.45
C ALA A 69 12.57 8.91 2.53
N ALA A 70 13.62 9.61 2.99
CA ALA A 70 13.52 10.67 3.99
C ALA A 70 12.70 11.87 3.51
N GLY A 71 12.80 12.21 2.23
CA GLY A 71 12.03 13.30 1.60
C GLY A 71 10.62 12.89 1.14
N ASN A 72 10.39 11.57 0.94
CA ASN A 72 9.18 11.02 0.33
C ASN A 72 8.55 9.93 1.22
N ILE A 73 8.37 10.24 2.49
CA ILE A 73 8.04 9.27 3.56
C ILE A 73 6.83 8.41 3.23
N ARG A 74 5.75 9.02 2.74
CA ARG A 74 4.49 8.33 2.48
C ARG A 74 4.57 7.47 1.22
N ALA A 75 5.17 8.00 0.17
CA ALA A 75 5.47 7.25 -1.04
C ALA A 75 6.40 6.08 -0.75
N ALA A 76 7.55 6.31 -0.10
CA ALA A 76 8.51 5.27 0.24
C ALA A 76 7.91 4.16 1.11
N ALA A 77 7.03 4.48 2.07
CA ALA A 77 6.34 3.46 2.87
C ALA A 77 5.36 2.61 2.04
N ALA A 78 4.72 3.20 1.03
CA ALA A 78 3.86 2.47 0.11
C ALA A 78 4.69 1.60 -0.85
N GLU A 79 5.80 2.14 -1.38
CA GLU A 79 6.78 1.40 -2.19
C GLU A 79 7.32 0.16 -1.43
N ASP A 80 7.76 0.35 -0.19
CA ASP A 80 8.27 -0.70 0.68
C ASP A 80 7.20 -1.79 0.93
N THR A 81 5.93 -1.38 1.04
CA THR A 81 4.81 -2.31 1.16
C THR A 81 4.63 -3.14 -0.11
N VAL A 82 4.62 -2.49 -1.28
CA VAL A 82 4.50 -3.16 -2.58
C VAL A 82 5.65 -4.14 -2.79
N LEU A 83 6.89 -3.68 -2.63
CA LEU A 83 8.08 -4.51 -2.83
C LEU A 83 8.12 -5.68 -1.86
N GLY A 84 7.83 -5.46 -0.58
CA GLY A 84 7.78 -6.52 0.42
C GLY A 84 6.73 -7.60 0.09
N LEU A 85 5.58 -7.22 -0.46
CA LEU A 85 4.56 -8.15 -0.95
C LEU A 85 5.05 -8.93 -2.19
N MET A 86 5.64 -8.23 -3.17
CA MET A 86 6.14 -8.85 -4.40
C MET A 86 7.33 -9.79 -4.15
N LEU A 87 8.20 -9.48 -3.17
CA LEU A 87 9.30 -10.37 -2.77
C LEU A 87 8.81 -11.69 -2.18
N LEU A 88 7.67 -11.68 -1.45
CA LEU A 88 7.16 -12.84 -0.74
C LEU A 88 6.16 -13.68 -1.54
N TYR A 89 5.32 -13.05 -2.34
CA TYR A 89 4.13 -13.71 -2.89
C TYR A 89 4.09 -13.63 -4.41
N GLU A 90 4.10 -14.79 -5.05
CA GLU A 90 4.00 -14.92 -6.50
C GLU A 90 2.71 -14.32 -7.06
N GLU A 91 1.60 -14.49 -6.34
CA GLU A 91 0.30 -13.97 -6.77
C GLU A 91 0.30 -12.44 -6.95
N HIS A 92 1.11 -11.70 -6.21
CA HIS A 92 1.22 -10.24 -6.37
C HIS A 92 2.06 -9.87 -7.59
N ARG A 93 3.17 -10.57 -7.85
CA ARG A 93 3.95 -10.38 -9.06
C ARG A 93 3.14 -10.70 -10.30
N ARG A 94 2.42 -11.83 -10.26
CA ARG A 94 1.52 -12.24 -11.33
C ARG A 94 0.41 -11.22 -11.59
N ALA A 95 -0.22 -10.69 -10.53
CA ALA A 95 -1.28 -9.68 -10.66
C ALA A 95 -0.80 -8.40 -11.35
N VAL A 96 0.45 -7.99 -11.12
CA VAL A 96 1.08 -6.85 -11.81
C VAL A 96 1.41 -7.23 -13.25
N ARG A 97 2.06 -8.37 -13.48
CA ARG A 97 2.41 -8.86 -14.82
C ARG A 97 1.21 -9.00 -15.75
N GLU A 98 0.10 -9.51 -15.24
CA GLU A 98 -1.15 -9.73 -16.00
C GLU A 98 -2.02 -8.47 -16.09
N GLY A 99 -1.60 -7.35 -15.51
CA GLY A 99 -2.34 -6.09 -15.55
C GLY A 99 -3.58 -6.04 -14.64
N ALA A 100 -3.77 -7.03 -13.76
CA ALA A 100 -4.85 -7.02 -12.76
C ALA A 100 -4.64 -5.94 -11.68
N VAL A 101 -3.39 -5.51 -11.52
CA VAL A 101 -2.96 -4.33 -10.75
C VAL A 101 -2.10 -3.49 -11.67
N SER A 102 -2.58 -2.28 -12.00
CA SER A 102 -1.84 -1.33 -12.83
C SER A 102 -0.74 -0.69 -11.99
N LEU A 103 0.50 -1.12 -12.23
CA LEU A 103 1.70 -0.61 -11.55
C LEU A 103 2.87 -0.67 -12.52
N THR A 104 3.60 0.43 -12.62
CA THR A 104 4.78 0.60 -13.48
C THR A 104 5.95 1.13 -12.69
N ALA A 105 7.16 1.06 -13.24
CA ALA A 105 8.36 1.62 -12.64
C ALA A 105 8.23 3.15 -12.40
N ASP A 106 7.49 3.83 -13.27
CA ASP A 106 7.26 5.27 -13.15
C ASP A 106 6.38 5.67 -11.98
N ASP A 107 5.66 4.75 -11.35
CA ASP A 107 4.86 5.02 -10.15
C ASP A 107 5.75 5.11 -8.89
N PHE A 108 7.00 4.67 -8.97
CA PHE A 108 7.95 4.75 -7.87
C PHE A 108 8.67 6.09 -7.84
N VAL A 109 8.64 6.73 -6.68
CA VAL A 109 9.25 8.04 -6.43
C VAL A 109 10.74 7.89 -6.10
N THR A 110 11.12 6.81 -5.37
CA THR A 110 12.51 6.59 -4.98
C THR A 110 13.26 5.73 -6.00
N ALA A 111 14.47 6.16 -6.39
CA ALA A 111 15.28 5.50 -7.41
C ALA A 111 15.64 4.06 -7.03
N PHE A 112 15.99 3.81 -5.76
CA PHE A 112 16.31 2.48 -5.29
C PHE A 112 15.11 1.53 -5.44
N ASN A 113 13.94 1.90 -4.95
CA ASN A 113 12.75 1.04 -4.99
C ASN A 113 12.26 0.83 -6.43
N ARG A 114 12.39 1.83 -7.31
CA ARG A 114 12.14 1.70 -8.76
C ARG A 114 13.02 0.61 -9.37
N ARG A 115 14.34 0.65 -9.14
CA ARG A 115 15.29 -0.34 -9.63
C ARG A 115 14.96 -1.75 -9.12
N VAL A 116 14.56 -1.87 -7.85
CA VAL A 116 14.14 -3.16 -7.27
C VAL A 116 12.90 -3.70 -7.97
N PHE A 117 11.90 -2.84 -8.22
CA PHE A 117 10.69 -3.22 -8.93
C PHE A 117 11.01 -3.72 -10.35
N GLU A 118 11.83 -2.98 -11.09
CA GLU A 118 12.26 -3.35 -12.44
C GLU A 118 12.94 -4.72 -12.45
N ALA A 119 13.88 -4.96 -11.53
CA ALA A 119 14.57 -6.24 -11.39
C ALA A 119 13.60 -7.39 -11.05
N ILE A 120 12.64 -7.19 -10.14
CA ILE A 120 11.62 -8.19 -9.82
C ILE A 120 10.79 -8.53 -11.06
N MET A 121 10.35 -7.52 -11.84
CA MET A 121 9.52 -7.73 -13.02
C MET A 121 10.31 -8.35 -14.17
N GLU A 122 11.58 -8.01 -14.34
CA GLU A 122 12.47 -8.67 -15.30
C GLU A 122 12.59 -10.16 -15.00
N LEU A 123 12.86 -10.54 -13.76
CA LEU A 123 12.95 -11.94 -13.33
C LEU A 123 11.61 -12.67 -13.46
N GLU A 124 10.49 -12.02 -13.09
CA GLU A 124 9.15 -12.61 -13.21
C GLU A 124 8.78 -12.89 -14.68
N ASN A 125 9.27 -12.08 -15.62
CA ASN A 125 9.05 -12.24 -17.05
C ASN A 125 10.07 -13.18 -17.74
N SER A 126 11.13 -13.58 -17.04
CA SER A 126 12.14 -14.50 -17.56
C SER A 126 11.65 -15.96 -17.52
N ASP A 127 12.19 -16.80 -18.38
CA ASP A 127 11.87 -18.23 -18.43
C ASP A 127 12.22 -18.97 -17.13
N GLY A 128 13.18 -18.44 -16.33
CA GLY A 128 13.59 -18.99 -15.04
C GLY A 128 12.65 -18.63 -13.88
N GLY A 129 11.74 -17.66 -14.08
CA GLY A 129 10.89 -17.13 -13.03
C GLY A 129 11.64 -16.34 -11.94
N PHE A 130 10.90 -15.77 -11.01
CA PHE A 130 11.47 -14.99 -9.92
C PHE A 130 12.23 -15.88 -8.91
N SER A 131 13.47 -15.50 -8.63
CA SER A 131 14.30 -16.10 -7.58
C SER A 131 15.04 -15.02 -6.80
N THR A 132 14.94 -15.06 -5.47
CA THR A 132 15.67 -14.14 -4.59
C THR A 132 17.20 -14.32 -4.71
N ALA A 133 17.67 -15.54 -5.04
CA ALA A 133 19.10 -15.79 -5.25
C ALA A 133 19.60 -15.05 -6.50
N VAL A 134 18.86 -15.12 -7.60
CA VAL A 134 19.19 -14.40 -8.84
C VAL A 134 19.07 -12.88 -8.65
N LEU A 135 18.07 -12.44 -7.90
CA LEU A 135 17.94 -11.02 -7.52
C LEU A 135 19.20 -10.55 -6.76
N GLY A 136 19.77 -11.40 -5.90
CA GLY A 136 21.01 -11.12 -5.16
C GLY A 136 22.26 -10.93 -6.00
N GLU A 137 22.26 -11.31 -7.27
CA GLU A 137 23.35 -11.04 -8.21
C GLU A 137 23.35 -9.59 -8.72
N GLN A 138 22.23 -8.90 -8.61
CA GLN A 138 22.03 -7.53 -9.11
C GLN A 138 22.18 -6.45 -8.02
N PHE A 139 22.21 -6.85 -6.74
CA PHE A 139 22.22 -5.96 -5.59
C PHE A 139 23.37 -6.27 -4.64
N ASP A 140 23.93 -5.23 -4.03
CA ASP A 140 24.97 -5.39 -3.03
C ASP A 140 24.44 -5.96 -1.69
N PRO A 141 25.33 -6.37 -0.76
CA PRO A 141 24.91 -6.97 0.51
C PRO A 141 24.02 -6.04 1.38
N ASP A 142 24.23 -4.71 1.37
CA ASP A 142 23.46 -3.78 2.16
C ASP A 142 22.05 -3.60 1.55
N GLU A 143 21.98 -3.52 0.22
CA GLU A 143 20.75 -3.51 -0.56
C GLU A 143 19.93 -4.78 -0.33
N MET A 144 20.58 -5.95 -0.42
CA MET A 144 19.92 -7.23 -0.12
C MET A 144 19.47 -7.33 1.33
N GLY A 145 20.24 -6.78 2.26
CA GLY A 145 19.87 -6.67 3.67
C GLY A 145 18.60 -5.84 3.86
N ARG A 146 18.44 -4.74 3.10
CA ARG A 146 17.22 -3.93 3.08
C ARG A 146 16.03 -4.71 2.51
N LEU A 147 16.21 -5.38 1.37
CA LEU A 147 15.15 -6.20 0.77
C LEU A 147 14.67 -7.31 1.71
N ALA A 148 15.61 -7.96 2.41
CA ALA A 148 15.28 -8.97 3.41
C ALA A 148 14.46 -8.39 4.58
N LYS A 149 14.76 -7.15 5.02
CA LYS A 149 13.97 -6.43 6.05
C LYS A 149 12.56 -6.12 5.56
N LEU A 150 12.38 -5.69 4.29
CA LEU A 150 11.06 -5.44 3.70
C LEU A 150 10.22 -6.72 3.68
N ALA A 151 10.78 -7.81 3.19
CA ALA A 151 10.12 -9.11 3.18
C ALA A 151 9.78 -9.57 4.61
N GLN A 152 10.70 -9.46 5.57
CA GLN A 152 10.48 -9.83 6.95
C GLN A 152 9.39 -8.98 7.62
N ALA A 153 9.35 -7.68 7.36
CA ALA A 153 8.32 -6.77 7.87
C ALA A 153 6.93 -7.21 7.41
N ARG A 154 6.77 -7.63 6.14
CA ARG A 154 5.52 -8.15 5.60
C ARG A 154 5.15 -9.52 6.15
N ARG A 155 6.12 -10.42 6.30
CA ARG A 155 5.90 -11.76 6.87
C ARG A 155 5.32 -11.73 8.28
N ASN A 156 5.64 -10.70 9.06
CA ASN A 156 5.15 -10.50 10.43
C ASN A 156 3.73 -9.91 10.50
N LEU A 157 3.12 -9.62 9.36
CA LEU A 157 1.76 -9.06 9.29
C LEU A 157 0.75 -10.11 8.87
N SER A 158 -0.44 -10.06 9.46
CA SER A 158 -1.54 -10.99 9.15
C SER A 158 -2.25 -10.69 7.83
N GLU A 159 -2.17 -9.43 7.35
CA GLU A 159 -2.85 -9.00 6.14
C GLU A 159 -1.83 -8.71 5.03
N ASN A 160 -1.77 -9.63 4.06
CA ASN A 160 -0.88 -9.55 2.90
C ASN A 160 -1.62 -9.83 1.58
N GLY A 161 -2.95 -9.73 1.59
CA GLY A 161 -3.78 -10.00 0.43
C GLY A 161 -3.74 -8.89 -0.63
N GLN A 162 -4.41 -9.16 -1.75
CA GLN A 162 -4.47 -8.26 -2.91
C GLN A 162 -5.08 -6.88 -2.59
N SER A 163 -5.94 -6.80 -1.57
CA SER A 163 -6.49 -5.53 -1.09
C SER A 163 -5.42 -4.59 -0.54
N VAL A 164 -4.40 -5.14 0.13
CA VAL A 164 -3.27 -4.38 0.68
C VAL A 164 -2.37 -3.89 -0.46
N LEU A 165 -2.08 -4.75 -1.44
CA LEU A 165 -1.33 -4.35 -2.63
C LEU A 165 -2.03 -3.20 -3.36
N LYS A 166 -3.32 -3.34 -3.66
CA LYS A 166 -4.10 -2.30 -4.35
C LYS A 166 -4.17 -0.98 -3.56
N ALA A 167 -4.25 -1.06 -2.24
CA ALA A 167 -4.24 0.14 -1.39
C ALA A 167 -2.88 0.85 -1.44
N ALA A 168 -1.77 0.10 -1.39
CA ALA A 168 -0.43 0.66 -1.49
C ALA A 168 -0.18 1.28 -2.87
N VAL A 169 -0.55 0.59 -3.96
CA VAL A 169 -0.43 1.12 -5.33
C VAL A 169 -1.24 2.41 -5.51
N ARG A 170 -2.46 2.48 -4.97
CA ARG A 170 -3.25 3.72 -5.01
C ARG A 170 -2.51 4.87 -4.29
N THR A 171 -1.92 4.59 -3.12
CA THR A 171 -1.14 5.62 -2.41
C THR A 171 0.03 6.11 -3.25
N LEU A 172 0.75 5.24 -3.97
CA LEU A 172 1.83 5.64 -4.87
C LEU A 172 1.35 6.57 -5.98
N GLN A 173 0.24 6.20 -6.62
CA GLN A 173 -0.35 6.99 -7.70
C GLN A 173 -0.87 8.36 -7.21
N ASP A 174 -1.44 8.41 -6.02
CA ASP A 174 -1.88 9.66 -5.39
C ASP A 174 -0.68 10.57 -5.09
N GLU A 175 0.40 10.05 -4.47
CA GLU A 175 1.61 10.81 -4.15
C GLU A 175 2.34 11.32 -5.41
N LYS A 176 2.42 10.50 -6.45
CA LYS A 176 3.00 10.91 -7.75
C LYS A 176 2.23 12.08 -8.37
N ASN A 177 0.90 12.04 -8.31
CA ASN A 177 0.07 13.10 -8.86
C ASN A 177 0.22 14.40 -8.07
N ASP A 178 0.38 14.34 -6.74
CA ASP A 178 0.59 15.49 -5.89
C ASP A 178 1.95 16.17 -6.21
N VAL A 179 3.03 15.39 -6.39
CA VAL A 179 4.35 15.91 -6.79
C VAL A 179 4.29 16.61 -8.15
N ASN A 180 3.59 16.02 -9.13
CA ASN A 180 3.47 16.62 -10.46
C ASN A 180 2.63 17.91 -10.50
N GLN A 181 1.75 18.13 -9.52
CA GLN A 181 0.96 19.37 -9.41
C GLN A 181 1.75 20.51 -8.78
N ASP A 182 2.66 20.21 -7.86
CA ASP A 182 3.52 21.22 -7.23
C ASP A 182 4.62 21.74 -8.18
N ASP A 183 5.03 20.94 -9.18
CA ASP A 183 6.01 21.30 -10.21
C ASP A 183 5.40 22.03 -11.44
N ALA A 184 4.09 22.20 -11.50
CA ALA A 184 3.46 22.93 -12.60
C ALA A 184 3.75 24.43 -12.47
N PRO A 185 4.40 25.09 -13.49
CA PRO A 185 4.67 26.52 -13.45
C PRO A 185 3.35 27.28 -13.36
N THR A 186 3.22 28.14 -12.35
CA THR A 186 2.18 29.16 -12.28
C THR A 186 2.41 30.10 -13.47
N GLU A 187 1.62 29.95 -14.52
CA GLU A 187 1.54 30.94 -15.59
C GLU A 187 0.90 32.20 -15.00
N ASP A 188 1.73 33.25 -14.81
CA ASP A 188 1.30 34.64 -14.61
C ASP A 188 1.01 35.31 -15.97
#